data_e4d2cb7dc34fe4406df5be643abe42e7
#
_entry.id   e4d2cb7dc34fe4406df5be643abe42e7
#
_cell.length_a   1.000
_cell.length_b   1.000
_cell.length_c   1.000
_cell.angle_alpha   90.00
_cell.angle_beta   90.00
_cell.angle_gamma   90.00
#
_symmetry.space_group_name_H-M   'P 1'
#
loop_
_entity.id
_entity.type
_entity.pdbx_description
1 polymer ?
#
loop_
_entity_poly.entity_id
_entity_poly.type
_entity_poly.pdbx_seq_one_letter_code
_entity_poly.pdbx_strand_id
1 'polypeptide(L)'
;NLSLFHLIEERFISIKNDLGLSYPIEEDLAKLKGQLNKTMSTDYLVSRGEYLTAKLMAEYLGFPFVDAKDIITFRYDGKIDFDATKYRMDNTMKKLDRFVIPGFYGALPDGTVRTMSRGGSDITGSILADILNADMYENWTDVSGILMADPRIVHHPKRINTITYSELRELSYMGASVLHEEAIFR
;
A
#
# COMPACT_ATOMS: atom_id res chain seq x y z
N ASN A 1 -0.28 20.27 -13.88
CA ASN A 1 -1.45 21.13 -13.87
C ASN A 1 -1.81 21.49 -12.44
N LEU A 2 -1.52 22.74 -12.01
CA LEU A 2 -1.73 23.20 -10.62
C LEU A 2 -3.19 23.15 -10.18
N SER A 3 -4.14 23.25 -11.12
CA SER A 3 -5.58 23.15 -10.80
C SER A 3 -5.98 21.73 -10.37
N LEU A 4 -5.39 20.69 -10.95
CA LEU A 4 -5.60 19.30 -10.51
C LEU A 4 -4.99 19.06 -9.13
N PHE A 5 -3.85 19.66 -8.84
CA PHE A 5 -3.23 19.55 -7.52
C PHE A 5 -4.11 20.17 -6.42
N HIS A 6 -4.78 21.27 -6.72
CA HIS A 6 -5.72 21.90 -5.78
C HIS A 6 -6.86 20.96 -5.37
N LEU A 7 -7.41 20.18 -6.29
CA LEU A 7 -8.43 19.17 -5.96
C LEU A 7 -7.90 18.09 -5.00
N ILE A 8 -6.62 17.73 -5.15
CA ILE A 8 -5.96 16.80 -4.22
C ILE A 8 -5.80 17.45 -2.85
N GLU A 9 -5.35 18.72 -2.79
CA GLU A 9 -5.23 19.48 -1.54
C GLU A 9 -6.59 19.52 -0.81
N GLU A 10 -7.65 19.94 -1.49
CA GLU A 10 -9.00 20.00 -0.93
C GLU A 10 -9.46 18.64 -0.39
N ARG A 11 -9.20 17.54 -1.13
CA ARG A 11 -9.59 16.21 -0.72
C ARG A 11 -8.93 15.77 0.58
N PHE A 12 -7.61 15.95 0.70
CA PHE A 12 -6.87 15.57 1.92
C PHE A 12 -7.26 16.44 3.12
N ILE A 13 -7.46 17.74 2.91
CA ILE A 13 -7.92 18.68 3.95
C ILE A 13 -9.33 18.33 4.42
N SER A 14 -10.25 17.98 3.50
CA SER A 14 -11.60 17.51 3.85
C SER A 14 -11.54 16.26 4.71
N ILE A 15 -10.78 15.23 4.30
CA ILE A 15 -10.63 13.99 5.09
C ILE A 15 -10.09 14.29 6.49
N LYS A 16 -9.05 15.11 6.60
CA LYS A 16 -8.51 15.55 7.89
C LYS A 16 -9.57 16.17 8.78
N ASN A 17 -10.35 17.11 8.24
CA ASN A 17 -11.38 17.83 8.97
C ASN A 17 -12.55 16.91 9.36
N ASP A 18 -13.02 16.08 8.44
CA ASP A 18 -14.12 15.13 8.66
C ASP A 18 -13.81 14.12 9.76
N LEU A 19 -12.53 13.72 9.88
CA LEU A 19 -12.04 12.82 10.91
C LEU A 19 -11.56 13.53 12.18
N GLY A 20 -11.58 14.88 12.22
CA GLY A 20 -11.14 15.66 13.37
C GLY A 20 -9.64 15.52 13.69
N LEU A 21 -8.80 15.30 12.66
CA LEU A 21 -7.37 15.11 12.83
C LEU A 21 -6.62 16.44 12.98
N SER A 22 -5.52 16.41 13.74
CA SER A 22 -4.66 17.58 13.99
C SER A 22 -3.40 17.60 13.12
N TYR A 23 -3.09 16.48 12.44
CA TYR A 23 -1.89 16.34 11.61
C TYR A 23 -1.79 17.47 10.58
N PRO A 24 -0.64 18.19 10.50
CA PRO A 24 -0.46 19.32 9.60
C PRO A 24 -0.23 18.87 8.14
N ILE A 25 -1.22 18.19 7.56
CA ILE A 25 -1.16 17.65 6.19
C ILE A 25 -0.88 18.74 5.15
N GLU A 26 -1.30 19.97 5.45
CA GLU A 26 -1.11 21.16 4.62
C GLU A 26 0.38 21.45 4.38
N GLU A 27 1.24 21.17 5.38
CA GLU A 27 2.68 21.34 5.24
C GLU A 27 3.28 20.35 4.28
N ASP A 28 2.86 19.07 4.34
CA ASP A 28 3.31 18.04 3.40
C ASP A 28 2.81 18.32 1.98
N LEU A 29 1.57 18.76 1.85
CA LEU A 29 1.00 19.17 0.55
C LEU A 29 1.75 20.37 -0.03
N ALA A 30 2.08 21.38 0.78
CA ALA A 30 2.87 22.54 0.36
C ALA A 30 4.29 22.15 -0.08
N LYS A 31 4.95 21.25 0.65
CA LYS A 31 6.26 20.70 0.28
C LYS A 31 6.19 19.98 -1.05
N LEU A 32 5.19 19.10 -1.22
CA LEU A 32 4.99 18.37 -2.46
C LEU A 32 4.74 19.31 -3.63
N LYS A 33 3.88 20.31 -3.44
CA LYS A 33 3.58 21.34 -4.45
C LYS A 33 4.83 22.11 -4.89
N GLY A 34 5.68 22.49 -3.91
CA GLY A 34 6.95 23.17 -4.20
C GLY A 34 7.96 22.30 -4.94
N GLN A 35 7.83 20.98 -4.86
CA GLN A 35 8.67 20.02 -5.56
C GLN A 35 8.15 19.63 -6.95
N LEU A 36 6.92 20.03 -7.31
CA LEU A 36 6.33 19.72 -8.61
C LEU A 36 7.10 20.43 -9.74
N ASN A 37 7.97 19.69 -10.39
CA ASN A 37 8.76 20.15 -11.53
C ASN A 37 8.95 19.01 -12.55
N LYS A 38 9.52 19.34 -13.70
CA LYS A 38 9.73 18.36 -14.78
C LYS A 38 10.77 17.27 -14.48
N THR A 39 11.56 17.44 -13.41
CA THR A 39 12.61 16.49 -13.03
C THR A 39 12.16 15.52 -11.93
N MET A 40 10.96 15.72 -11.36
CA MET A 40 10.39 14.80 -10.38
C MET A 40 10.11 13.45 -11.03
N SER A 41 10.55 12.36 -10.40
CA SER A 41 10.25 11.03 -10.90
C SER A 41 8.76 10.70 -10.77
N THR A 42 8.23 9.97 -11.74
CA THR A 42 6.84 9.52 -11.73
C THR A 42 6.58 8.65 -10.48
N ASP A 43 7.49 7.74 -10.15
CA ASP A 43 7.37 6.87 -8.99
C ASP A 43 7.23 7.65 -7.68
N TYR A 44 8.05 8.69 -7.50
CA TYR A 44 7.93 9.56 -6.34
C TYR A 44 6.55 10.25 -6.30
N LEU A 45 6.12 10.84 -7.40
CA LEU A 45 4.84 11.57 -7.45
C LEU A 45 3.65 10.65 -7.14
N VAL A 46 3.55 9.50 -7.82
CA VAL A 46 2.40 8.59 -7.63
C VAL A 46 2.39 7.94 -6.25
N SER A 47 3.55 7.73 -5.62
CA SER A 47 3.63 7.20 -4.25
C SER A 47 3.10 8.16 -3.19
N ARG A 48 2.97 9.46 -3.49
CA ARG A 48 2.59 10.47 -2.49
C ARG A 48 1.15 10.36 -2.03
N GLY A 49 0.25 9.84 -2.86
CA GLY A 49 -1.12 9.54 -2.44
C GLY A 49 -1.18 8.56 -1.28
N GLU A 50 -0.52 7.42 -1.42
CA GLU A 50 -0.41 6.40 -0.37
C GLU A 50 0.32 6.93 0.88
N TYR A 51 1.41 7.66 0.67
CA TYR A 51 2.17 8.29 1.75
C TYR A 51 1.30 9.23 2.61
N LEU A 52 0.58 10.15 1.99
CA LEU A 52 -0.28 11.11 2.69
C LEU A 52 -1.46 10.44 3.37
N THR A 53 -2.08 9.46 2.71
CA THR A 53 -3.17 8.66 3.29
C THR A 53 -2.71 7.89 4.52
N ALA A 54 -1.54 7.25 4.45
CA ALA A 54 -0.99 6.51 5.58
C ALA A 54 -0.63 7.42 6.77
N LYS A 55 -0.22 8.65 6.54
CA LYS A 55 0.01 9.63 7.61
C LYS A 55 -1.27 10.01 8.34
N LEU A 56 -2.35 10.29 7.61
CA LEU A 56 -3.66 10.55 8.23
C LEU A 56 -4.17 9.31 8.98
N MET A 57 -4.00 8.12 8.39
CA MET A 57 -4.38 6.87 9.04
C MET A 57 -3.57 6.60 10.31
N ALA A 58 -2.27 6.91 10.30
CA ALA A 58 -1.40 6.76 11.47
C ALA A 58 -1.90 7.61 12.66
N GLU A 59 -2.25 8.87 12.40
CA GLU A 59 -2.84 9.72 13.44
C GLU A 59 -4.22 9.20 13.88
N TYR A 60 -5.08 8.84 12.93
CA TYR A 60 -6.42 8.32 13.23
C TYR A 60 -6.39 7.09 14.14
N LEU A 61 -5.44 6.19 13.91
CA LEU A 61 -5.25 4.98 14.72
C LEU A 61 -4.41 5.23 15.99
N GLY A 62 -3.75 6.37 16.11
CA GLY A 62 -2.80 6.63 17.19
C GLY A 62 -1.55 5.76 17.11
N PHE A 63 -1.12 5.38 15.91
CA PHE A 63 0.05 4.52 15.68
C PHE A 63 1.18 5.32 15.02
N PRO A 64 2.46 4.98 15.29
CA PRO A 64 3.58 5.57 14.58
C PRO A 64 3.47 5.35 13.06
N PHE A 65 3.86 6.37 12.29
CA PHE A 65 4.02 6.25 10.84
C PHE A 65 5.44 5.79 10.51
N VAL A 66 5.56 4.82 9.60
CA VAL A 66 6.83 4.35 9.05
C VAL A 66 6.76 4.50 7.52
N ASP A 67 7.71 5.21 6.93
CA ASP A 67 7.74 5.37 5.47
C ASP A 67 8.17 4.07 4.80
N ALA A 68 7.42 3.60 3.81
CA ALA A 68 7.73 2.36 3.09
C ALA A 68 9.10 2.37 2.43
N LYS A 69 9.60 3.52 1.98
CA LYS A 69 10.96 3.66 1.41
C LYS A 69 12.07 3.31 2.39
N ASP A 70 11.80 3.40 3.70
CA ASP A 70 12.78 3.08 4.75
C ASP A 70 12.79 1.59 5.09
N ILE A 71 11.80 0.83 4.62
CA ILE A 71 11.62 -0.60 4.87
C ILE A 71 11.77 -1.40 3.58
N ILE A 72 10.89 -1.18 2.61
CA ILE A 72 10.83 -1.96 1.35
C ILE A 72 12.01 -1.55 0.46
N THR A 73 12.89 -2.49 0.21
CA THR A 73 14.09 -2.28 -0.60
C THR A 73 13.97 -3.02 -1.92
N PHE A 74 14.20 -2.29 -3.00
CA PHE A 74 14.33 -2.88 -4.34
C PHE A 74 15.79 -3.08 -4.70
N ARG A 75 16.07 -4.10 -5.51
CA ARG A 75 17.32 -4.23 -6.23
C ARG A 75 17.27 -3.44 -7.54
N TYR A 76 18.42 -3.17 -8.14
CA TYR A 76 18.48 -2.45 -9.42
C TYR A 76 17.85 -3.23 -10.59
N ASP A 77 17.67 -4.55 -10.46
CA ASP A 77 16.93 -5.38 -11.43
C ASP A 77 15.39 -5.23 -11.31
N GLY A 78 14.92 -4.41 -10.36
CA GLY A 78 13.50 -4.13 -10.11
C GLY A 78 12.81 -5.12 -9.19
N LYS A 79 13.49 -6.15 -8.72
CA LYS A 79 12.94 -7.11 -7.75
C LYS A 79 13.11 -6.59 -6.33
N ILE A 80 12.27 -7.08 -5.43
CA ILE A 80 12.39 -6.78 -4.00
C ILE A 80 13.58 -7.53 -3.42
N ASP A 81 14.38 -6.82 -2.65
CA ASP A 81 15.43 -7.38 -1.83
C ASP A 81 14.85 -7.79 -0.47
N PHE A 82 14.51 -9.08 -0.35
CA PHE A 82 13.88 -9.62 0.84
C PHE A 82 14.78 -9.55 2.07
N ASP A 83 16.08 -9.84 1.91
CA ASP A 83 17.03 -9.82 3.02
C ASP A 83 17.18 -8.42 3.57
N ALA A 84 17.39 -7.43 2.68
CA ALA A 84 17.47 -6.04 3.08
C ALA A 84 16.15 -5.52 3.70
N THR A 85 15.01 -5.88 3.11
CA THR A 85 13.68 -5.51 3.63
C THR A 85 13.46 -6.13 5.01
N LYS A 86 13.74 -7.42 5.18
CA LYS A 86 13.64 -8.10 6.47
C LYS A 86 14.56 -7.46 7.53
N TYR A 87 15.78 -7.20 7.20
CA TYR A 87 16.74 -6.55 8.12
C TYR A 87 16.22 -5.19 8.61
N ARG A 88 15.68 -4.37 7.71
CA ARG A 88 15.11 -3.06 8.04
C ARG A 88 13.86 -3.20 8.90
N MET A 89 12.98 -4.15 8.56
CA MET A 89 11.78 -4.44 9.32
C MET A 89 12.10 -4.94 10.73
N ASP A 90 13.03 -5.89 10.88
CA ASP A 90 13.45 -6.41 12.18
C ASP A 90 13.98 -5.30 13.09
N ASN A 91 14.73 -4.34 12.53
CA ASN A 91 15.20 -3.18 13.29
C ASN A 91 14.09 -2.19 13.67
N THR A 92 13.05 -2.09 12.87
CA THR A 92 11.85 -1.29 13.17
C THR A 92 11.06 -1.95 14.30
N MET A 93 10.84 -3.27 14.24
CA MET A 93 10.10 -4.03 15.24
C MET A 93 10.79 -4.08 16.62
N LYS A 94 12.11 -3.86 16.68
CA LYS A 94 12.79 -3.67 17.96
C LYS A 94 12.37 -2.42 18.72
N LYS A 95 11.74 -1.47 18.03
CA LYS A 95 11.37 -0.15 18.58
C LYS A 95 9.87 0.07 18.62
N LEU A 96 9.12 -0.61 17.74
CA LEU A 96 7.69 -0.42 17.53
C LEU A 96 7.00 -1.77 17.50
N ASP A 97 5.96 -1.95 18.30
CA ASP A 97 5.08 -3.13 18.31
C ASP A 97 3.89 -3.00 17.34
N ARG A 98 3.61 -1.78 16.91
CA ARG A 98 2.56 -1.44 15.94
C ARG A 98 2.93 -0.18 15.20
N PHE A 99 2.52 -0.06 13.94
CA PHE A 99 2.75 1.12 13.11
C PHE A 99 1.85 1.09 11.87
N VAL A 100 1.76 2.22 11.18
CA VAL A 100 1.17 2.33 9.84
C VAL A 100 2.28 2.52 8.82
N ILE A 101 2.25 1.73 7.77
CA ILE A 101 3.18 1.81 6.65
C ILE A 101 2.36 1.91 5.35
N PRO A 102 2.68 2.84 4.44
CA PRO A 102 2.04 2.88 3.13
C PRO A 102 2.46 1.68 2.28
N GLY A 103 1.55 1.18 1.44
CA GLY A 103 1.85 0.14 0.47
C GLY A 103 2.33 0.69 -0.87
N PHE A 104 2.57 -0.22 -1.85
CA PHE A 104 2.75 0.09 -3.26
C PHE A 104 4.13 0.63 -3.66
N TYR A 105 4.98 1.09 -2.74
CA TYR A 105 6.31 1.61 -3.06
C TYR A 105 7.37 1.23 -2.03
N GLY A 106 8.61 1.45 -2.39
CA GLY A 106 9.79 1.32 -1.55
C GLY A 106 10.91 2.18 -2.12
N ALA A 107 12.17 1.80 -1.89
CA ALA A 107 13.32 2.51 -2.44
C ALA A 107 14.39 1.58 -3.00
N LEU A 108 15.13 2.07 -3.98
CA LEU A 108 16.40 1.51 -4.44
C LEU A 108 17.48 1.73 -3.35
N PRO A 109 18.63 1.05 -3.45
CA PRO A 109 19.72 1.23 -2.47
C PRO A 109 20.25 2.67 -2.36
N ASP A 110 20.12 3.47 -3.41
CA ASP A 110 20.50 4.89 -3.43
C ASP A 110 19.41 5.82 -2.82
N GLY A 111 18.31 5.24 -2.33
CA GLY A 111 17.20 5.99 -1.75
C GLY A 111 16.17 6.50 -2.75
N THR A 112 16.35 6.25 -4.04
CA THR A 112 15.38 6.64 -5.07
C THR A 112 14.09 5.85 -4.88
N VAL A 113 12.96 6.55 -4.74
CA VAL A 113 11.65 5.91 -4.59
C VAL A 113 11.29 5.14 -5.87
N ARG A 114 10.83 3.93 -5.69
CA ARG A 114 10.31 3.07 -6.75
C ARG A 114 8.95 2.51 -6.38
N THR A 115 8.03 2.53 -7.35
CA THR A 115 6.69 1.96 -7.18
C THR A 115 6.65 0.52 -7.69
N MET A 116 5.73 -0.25 -7.11
CA MET A 116 5.37 -1.57 -7.59
C MET A 116 4.43 -1.47 -8.77
N SER A 117 4.28 -2.56 -9.51
CA SER A 117 3.25 -2.72 -10.52
C SER A 117 1.84 -2.71 -9.90
N ARG A 118 0.83 -2.99 -10.71
CA ARG A 118 -0.56 -3.10 -10.25
C ARG A 118 -0.68 -4.10 -9.08
N GLY A 119 -1.51 -3.77 -8.09
CA GLY A 119 -1.67 -4.61 -6.90
C GLY A 119 -0.56 -4.44 -5.84
N GLY A 120 0.26 -3.40 -5.96
CA GLY A 120 1.43 -3.20 -5.11
C GLY A 120 1.12 -3.08 -3.62
N SER A 121 -0.06 -2.62 -3.23
CA SER A 121 -0.49 -2.58 -1.82
C SER A 121 -0.70 -3.99 -1.27
N ASP A 122 -1.35 -4.88 -2.05
CA ASP A 122 -1.53 -6.29 -1.68
C ASP A 122 -0.17 -7.00 -1.59
N ILE A 123 0.72 -6.73 -2.56
CA ILE A 123 2.09 -7.25 -2.57
C ILE A 123 2.86 -6.78 -1.32
N THR A 124 2.76 -5.50 -0.97
CA THR A 124 3.39 -4.97 0.24
C THR A 124 2.87 -5.69 1.49
N GLY A 125 1.54 -5.84 1.61
CA GLY A 125 0.92 -6.53 2.74
C GLY A 125 1.38 -7.98 2.86
N SER A 126 1.42 -8.73 1.77
CA SER A 126 1.87 -10.13 1.77
C SER A 126 3.35 -10.27 2.12
N ILE A 127 4.22 -9.39 1.60
CA ILE A 127 5.66 -9.37 1.94
C ILE A 127 5.86 -9.12 3.44
N LEU A 128 5.13 -8.15 3.99
CA LEU A 128 5.24 -7.83 5.41
C LEU A 128 4.70 -8.96 6.29
N ALA A 129 3.59 -9.59 5.88
CA ALA A 129 3.05 -10.75 6.59
C ALA A 129 4.05 -11.92 6.63
N ASP A 130 4.71 -12.21 5.52
CA ASP A 130 5.75 -13.25 5.43
C ASP A 130 6.98 -12.89 6.29
N ILE A 131 7.54 -11.70 6.12
CA ILE A 131 8.73 -11.26 6.86
C ILE A 131 8.50 -11.24 8.36
N LEU A 132 7.31 -10.82 8.80
CA LEU A 132 6.93 -10.75 10.22
C LEU A 132 6.47 -12.10 10.76
N ASN A 133 6.36 -13.12 9.91
CA ASN A 133 5.77 -14.42 10.28
C ASN A 133 4.43 -14.23 10.97
N ALA A 134 3.55 -13.42 10.36
CA ALA A 134 2.28 -13.04 10.93
C ALA A 134 1.32 -14.25 11.03
N ASP A 135 0.64 -14.37 12.15
CA ASP A 135 -0.38 -15.41 12.36
C ASP A 135 -1.60 -15.22 11.46
N MET A 136 -1.87 -13.98 11.06
CA MET A 136 -2.99 -13.61 10.20
C MET A 136 -2.67 -12.38 9.36
N TYR A 137 -3.10 -12.40 8.11
CA TYR A 137 -3.14 -11.25 7.22
C TYR A 137 -4.59 -10.95 6.82
N GLU A 138 -5.08 -9.76 7.15
CA GLU A 138 -6.41 -9.29 6.77
C GLU A 138 -6.30 -8.28 5.63
N ASN A 139 -6.96 -8.55 4.50
CA ASN A 139 -7.06 -7.63 3.38
C ASN A 139 -8.46 -6.99 3.34
N TRP A 140 -8.54 -5.72 3.74
CA TRP A 140 -9.78 -4.96 3.76
C TRP A 140 -10.00 -4.29 2.39
N THR A 141 -11.15 -4.57 1.79
CA THR A 141 -11.53 -4.12 0.45
C THR A 141 -12.99 -3.70 0.40
N ASP A 142 -13.39 -3.02 -0.67
CA ASP A 142 -14.76 -2.55 -0.93
C ASP A 142 -15.70 -3.66 -1.45
N VAL A 143 -15.19 -4.88 -1.65
CA VAL A 143 -15.99 -6.04 -2.05
C VAL A 143 -16.13 -7.05 -0.92
N SER A 144 -17.24 -7.79 -0.91
CA SER A 144 -17.57 -8.71 0.18
C SER A 144 -16.80 -10.03 0.17
N GLY A 145 -15.64 -10.09 -0.45
CA GLY A 145 -14.81 -11.29 -0.57
C GLY A 145 -14.94 -11.96 -1.94
N ILE A 146 -14.46 -13.21 -2.04
CA ILE A 146 -14.41 -13.97 -3.29
C ILE A 146 -15.77 -14.57 -3.58
N LEU A 147 -16.26 -14.43 -4.80
CA LEU A 147 -17.51 -14.99 -5.27
C LEU A 147 -17.24 -16.25 -6.13
N MET A 148 -18.17 -17.20 -6.11
CA MET A 148 -18.07 -18.45 -6.88
C MET A 148 -18.20 -18.26 -8.40
N ALA A 149 -18.68 -17.09 -8.84
CA ALA A 149 -18.82 -16.73 -10.24
C ALA A 149 -18.80 -15.21 -10.40
N ASP A 150 -18.53 -14.74 -11.62
CA ASP A 150 -18.60 -13.32 -11.95
C ASP A 150 -20.06 -12.81 -11.81
N PRO A 151 -20.32 -11.79 -10.97
CA PRO A 151 -21.68 -11.25 -10.76
C PRO A 151 -22.27 -10.59 -12.02
N ARG A 152 -21.45 -10.31 -13.03
CA ARG A 152 -21.91 -9.82 -14.35
C ARG A 152 -22.52 -10.92 -15.21
N ILE A 153 -22.19 -12.18 -14.92
CA ILE A 153 -22.65 -13.37 -15.66
C ILE A 153 -23.71 -14.13 -14.88
N VAL A 154 -23.49 -14.33 -13.59
CA VAL A 154 -24.39 -15.09 -12.70
C VAL A 154 -25.03 -14.14 -11.70
N HIS A 155 -26.36 -14.03 -11.71
CA HIS A 155 -27.09 -13.25 -10.71
C HIS A 155 -26.96 -13.87 -9.32
N HIS A 156 -26.56 -13.06 -8.33
CA HIS A 156 -26.41 -13.46 -6.92
C HIS A 156 -25.48 -14.68 -6.71
N PRO A 157 -24.22 -14.63 -7.17
CA PRO A 157 -23.28 -15.70 -6.93
C PRO A 157 -23.00 -15.83 -5.42
N LYS A 158 -22.83 -17.07 -4.97
CA LYS A 158 -22.51 -17.33 -3.55
C LYS A 158 -21.08 -16.86 -3.24
N ARG A 159 -20.88 -16.44 -2.00
CA ARG A 159 -19.55 -16.13 -1.48
C ARG A 159 -18.80 -17.42 -1.14
N ILE A 160 -17.52 -17.43 -1.39
CA ILE A 160 -16.60 -18.46 -0.90
C ILE A 160 -16.15 -18.04 0.51
N ASN A 161 -16.48 -18.85 1.51
CA ASN A 161 -16.13 -18.54 2.90
C ASN A 161 -14.74 -19.03 3.28
N THR A 162 -14.28 -20.11 2.67
CA THR A 162 -12.96 -20.72 2.92
C THR A 162 -12.43 -21.24 1.61
N ILE A 163 -11.18 -20.95 1.32
CA ILE A 163 -10.50 -21.37 0.11
C ILE A 163 -9.03 -21.66 0.44
N THR A 164 -8.46 -22.66 -0.17
CA THR A 164 -7.03 -22.96 -0.06
C THR A 164 -6.22 -22.03 -0.97
N TYR A 165 -4.93 -21.86 -0.65
CA TYR A 165 -4.03 -21.10 -1.53
C TYR A 165 -3.95 -21.65 -2.94
N SER A 166 -4.03 -22.97 -3.10
CA SER A 166 -4.03 -23.61 -4.42
C SER A 166 -5.27 -23.23 -5.23
N GLU A 167 -6.45 -23.29 -4.61
CA GLU A 167 -7.71 -22.89 -5.25
C GLU A 167 -7.75 -21.39 -5.55
N LEU A 168 -7.25 -20.56 -4.64
CA LEU A 168 -7.18 -19.11 -4.84
C LEU A 168 -6.27 -18.77 -6.03
N ARG A 169 -5.17 -19.50 -6.20
CA ARG A 169 -4.26 -19.37 -7.33
C ARG A 169 -4.96 -19.68 -8.65
N GLU A 170 -5.66 -20.82 -8.72
CA GLU A 170 -6.43 -21.19 -9.91
C GLU A 170 -7.49 -20.18 -10.26
N LEU A 171 -8.24 -19.68 -9.27
CA LEU A 171 -9.24 -18.63 -9.48
C LEU A 171 -8.61 -17.33 -10.00
N SER A 172 -7.43 -16.96 -9.51
CA SER A 172 -6.70 -15.78 -9.97
C SER A 172 -6.29 -15.91 -11.44
N TYR A 173 -5.79 -17.08 -11.85
CA TYR A 173 -5.49 -17.36 -13.26
C TYR A 173 -6.73 -17.31 -14.16
N MET A 174 -7.89 -17.64 -13.63
CA MET A 174 -9.17 -17.56 -14.36
C MET A 174 -9.79 -16.16 -14.34
N GLY A 175 -9.09 -15.15 -13.78
CA GLY A 175 -9.50 -13.75 -13.82
C GLY A 175 -10.30 -13.26 -12.60
N ALA A 176 -10.37 -14.02 -11.51
CA ALA A 176 -10.90 -13.52 -10.24
C ALA A 176 -9.92 -12.51 -9.61
N SER A 177 -10.29 -11.24 -9.58
CA SER A 177 -9.41 -10.12 -9.24
C SER A 177 -9.59 -9.60 -7.81
N VAL A 178 -9.73 -10.47 -6.82
CA VAL A 178 -9.88 -10.06 -5.41
C VAL A 178 -8.52 -9.77 -4.76
N LEU A 179 -7.50 -10.54 -5.11
CA LEU A 179 -6.10 -10.33 -4.73
C LEU A 179 -5.24 -10.37 -5.99
N HIS A 180 -4.19 -9.57 -6.02
CA HIS A 180 -3.23 -9.63 -7.11
C HIS A 180 -2.48 -10.97 -7.07
N GLU A 181 -2.30 -11.61 -8.24
CA GLU A 181 -1.67 -12.93 -8.32
C GLU A 181 -0.28 -12.98 -7.65
N GLU A 182 0.54 -11.94 -7.80
CA GLU A 182 1.86 -11.85 -7.17
C GLU A 182 1.81 -11.84 -5.65
N ALA A 183 0.70 -11.41 -5.03
CA ALA A 183 0.50 -11.46 -3.59
C ALA A 183 0.17 -12.88 -3.08
N ILE A 184 -0.30 -13.76 -3.97
CA ILE A 184 -0.69 -15.14 -3.65
C ILE A 184 0.52 -16.09 -3.72
N PHE A 185 1.55 -15.73 -4.47
CA PHE A 185 2.74 -16.56 -4.71
C PHE A 185 3.85 -16.42 -3.66
N ARG A 186 3.56 -15.77 -2.54
CA ARG A 186 4.54 -15.53 -1.48
C ARG A 186 4.17 -16.24 -0.19
#